data_fe240fe502f2f980cbcd3bc93c91ae20
#
_entry.id   fe240fe502f2f980cbcd3bc93c91ae20
#
_cell.length_a   1.000
_cell.length_b   1.000
_cell.length_c   1.000
_cell.angle_alpha   90.00
_cell.angle_beta   90.00
_cell.angle_gamma   90.00
#
_symmetry.space_group_name_H-M   'P 1'
#
loop_
_entity.id
_entity.type
_entity.pdbx_description
1 polymer ?
#
loop_
_entity_poly.entity_id
_entity_poly.type
_entity_poly.pdbx_seq_one_letter_code
_entity_poly.pdbx_strand_id
1 'polypeptide(L)'
;MTELLVGTKKGLFVLRGDSQAGEPFEIAARAFPGDVVEFAMRDPRTGRYFAGHTSGFYGPRLMYTDDPTGEWIQAEGPSFPEGGDVSLERIWMIRPGEADGLLYAGVAPAALFTSTDDGESWSLNEALWKEHQAGDWQPGAGGLALHSICPWPDDPQRLAVGVSAAGVWITDDGGQTWRTGYAGLVPEYMPEEAREGTNALCVHNMHRAPTRPERLFMQFHGNVYRSDDEGSSWQEIKAGLPSGFGFPLVIDPSDADSAYVIPLVADIDRVTPDARVRVFETRDAGSTWAAHGDGLPSNEAYLTVLRQAFGSTGQGPDMQLYFGATSGDVFGSPDAGSSWFQVHERLAPVTSVRVA
;
A
#
# COMPACT_ATOMS: atom_id res chain seq x y z
N MET A 1 -4.97 4.07 -23.24
CA MET A 1 -3.61 4.55 -22.83
C MET A 1 -3.60 4.55 -21.32
N THR A 2 -2.60 3.95 -20.72
CA THR A 2 -2.46 3.83 -19.25
C THR A 2 -1.41 4.82 -18.77
N GLU A 3 -1.68 5.45 -17.63
CA GLU A 3 -0.74 6.32 -16.94
C GLU A 3 -0.36 5.70 -15.59
N LEU A 4 0.96 5.62 -15.32
CA LEU A 4 1.49 5.14 -14.05
C LEU A 4 2.21 6.26 -13.31
N LEU A 5 1.94 6.36 -12.02
CA LEU A 5 2.68 7.16 -11.07
C LEU A 5 3.68 6.25 -10.35
N VAL A 6 4.95 6.40 -10.67
CA VAL A 6 6.04 5.57 -10.11
C VAL A 6 6.87 6.41 -9.16
N GLY A 7 6.61 6.24 -7.86
CA GLY A 7 7.45 6.81 -6.80
C GLY A 7 8.77 6.07 -6.71
N THR A 8 9.85 6.82 -6.53
CA THR A 8 11.21 6.26 -6.42
C THR A 8 12.01 6.96 -5.31
N LYS A 9 13.19 6.43 -5.00
CA LYS A 9 14.16 7.12 -4.12
C LYS A 9 14.80 8.37 -4.75
N LYS A 10 14.39 8.77 -5.97
CA LYS A 10 14.95 9.91 -6.71
C LYS A 10 13.89 10.73 -7.46
N GLY A 11 12.68 10.77 -6.94
CA GLY A 11 11.57 11.53 -7.50
C GLY A 11 10.42 10.67 -7.97
N LEU A 12 9.38 11.35 -8.45
CA LEU A 12 8.23 10.78 -9.11
C LEU A 12 8.48 10.72 -10.61
N PHE A 13 8.15 9.58 -11.23
CA PHE A 13 8.08 9.42 -12.68
C PHE A 13 6.64 9.15 -13.09
N VAL A 14 6.15 9.91 -14.06
CA VAL A 14 4.87 9.67 -14.71
C VAL A 14 5.16 8.93 -16.01
N LEU A 15 4.71 7.68 -16.10
CA LEU A 15 4.90 6.85 -17.29
C LEU A 15 3.59 6.73 -18.05
N ARG A 16 3.63 6.79 -19.39
CA ARG A 16 2.45 6.63 -20.25
C ARG A 16 2.72 5.62 -21.36
N GLY A 17 1.73 4.76 -21.60
CA GLY A 17 1.84 3.75 -22.67
C GLY A 17 0.53 3.01 -22.90
N ASP A 18 0.59 2.05 -23.81
CA ASP A 18 -0.53 1.14 -24.08
C ASP A 18 -0.17 -0.25 -23.56
N SER A 19 -0.85 -0.67 -22.49
CA SER A 19 -0.63 -1.97 -21.86
C SER A 19 -0.93 -3.14 -22.81
N GLN A 20 -1.90 -2.97 -23.72
CA GLN A 20 -2.29 -4.01 -24.66
C GLN A 20 -1.22 -4.20 -25.75
N ALA A 21 -0.39 -3.20 -26.01
CA ALA A 21 0.72 -3.33 -26.94
C ALA A 21 1.88 -4.17 -26.37
N GLY A 22 1.98 -4.31 -25.03
CA GLY A 22 3.07 -5.03 -24.38
C GLY A 22 4.44 -4.37 -24.56
N GLU A 23 4.47 -3.07 -24.85
CA GLU A 23 5.69 -2.30 -25.11
C GLU A 23 6.05 -1.40 -23.92
N PRO A 24 7.33 -1.01 -23.78
CA PRO A 24 7.77 -0.08 -22.75
C PRO A 24 7.02 1.26 -22.79
N PHE A 25 6.73 1.81 -21.62
CA PHE A 25 6.08 3.11 -21.48
C PHE A 25 7.10 4.25 -21.56
N GLU A 26 6.67 5.40 -22.07
CA GLU A 26 7.49 6.61 -22.12
C GLU A 26 7.39 7.41 -20.80
N ILE A 27 8.47 8.09 -20.43
CA ILE A 27 8.46 9.04 -19.31
C ILE A 27 7.79 10.33 -19.79
N ALA A 28 6.55 10.56 -19.38
CA ALA A 28 5.78 11.76 -19.69
C ALA A 28 6.17 12.95 -18.81
N ALA A 29 6.53 12.72 -17.54
CA ALA A 29 6.96 13.76 -16.62
C ALA A 29 7.85 13.23 -15.49
N ARG A 30 8.58 14.14 -14.84
CA ARG A 30 9.29 13.91 -13.58
C ARG A 30 9.00 15.04 -12.60
N ALA A 31 8.77 14.68 -11.32
CA ALA A 31 8.63 15.66 -10.24
C ALA A 31 9.55 15.29 -9.05
N PHE A 32 9.86 16.25 -8.20
CA PHE A 32 10.65 16.10 -6.98
C PHE A 32 12.02 15.43 -7.18
N PRO A 33 12.85 15.89 -8.14
CA PRO A 33 14.11 15.24 -8.46
C PRO A 33 15.05 15.24 -7.26
N GLY A 34 15.54 14.05 -6.90
CA GLY A 34 16.45 13.85 -5.76
C GLY A 34 15.77 13.45 -4.46
N ASP A 35 14.48 13.75 -4.27
CA ASP A 35 13.72 13.39 -3.07
C ASP A 35 13.18 11.95 -3.16
N VAL A 36 12.87 11.37 -2.00
CA VAL A 36 12.16 10.09 -1.95
C VAL A 36 10.67 10.35 -2.10
N VAL A 37 10.02 9.71 -3.06
CA VAL A 37 8.55 9.73 -3.19
C VAL A 37 8.02 8.41 -2.68
N GLU A 38 7.45 8.40 -1.48
CA GLU A 38 6.93 7.21 -0.83
C GLU A 38 5.63 6.74 -1.47
N PHE A 39 4.82 7.69 -1.94
CA PHE A 39 3.51 7.42 -2.50
C PHE A 39 3.08 8.53 -3.46
N ALA A 40 2.39 8.15 -4.55
CA ALA A 40 1.66 9.08 -5.40
C ALA A 40 0.38 8.40 -5.90
N MET A 41 -0.69 9.18 -6.08
CA MET A 41 -1.96 8.71 -6.60
C MET A 41 -2.70 9.80 -7.35
N ARG A 42 -3.70 9.40 -8.15
CA ARG A 42 -4.74 10.26 -8.69
C ARG A 42 -6.07 9.93 -8.00
N ASP A 43 -6.76 10.93 -7.47
CA ASP A 43 -8.12 10.74 -6.95
C ASP A 43 -9.08 10.54 -8.14
N PRO A 44 -9.74 9.38 -8.26
CA PRO A 44 -10.63 9.11 -9.40
C PRO A 44 -11.89 9.98 -9.39
N ARG A 45 -12.24 10.59 -8.25
CA ARG A 45 -13.45 11.43 -8.10
C ARG A 45 -13.23 12.84 -8.66
N THR A 46 -12.08 13.44 -8.37
CA THR A 46 -11.74 14.83 -8.74
C THR A 46 -10.76 14.90 -9.91
N GLY A 47 -9.98 13.84 -10.14
CA GLY A 47 -8.87 13.85 -11.08
C GLY A 47 -7.58 14.46 -10.55
N ARG A 48 -7.58 14.98 -9.30
CA ARG A 48 -6.41 15.60 -8.65
C ARG A 48 -5.35 14.54 -8.31
N TYR A 49 -4.11 14.90 -8.54
CA TYR A 49 -2.95 14.08 -8.20
C TYR A 49 -2.38 14.49 -6.85
N PHE A 50 -1.91 13.51 -6.09
CA PHE A 50 -1.23 13.68 -4.82
C PHE A 50 0.11 12.96 -4.83
N ALA A 51 1.11 13.55 -4.17
CA ALA A 51 2.40 12.91 -3.94
C ALA A 51 2.92 13.24 -2.55
N GLY A 52 3.23 12.20 -1.76
CA GLY A 52 4.00 12.31 -0.53
C GLY A 52 5.47 12.11 -0.85
N HIS A 53 6.29 13.15 -0.62
CA HIS A 53 7.74 13.06 -0.81
C HIS A 53 8.51 13.54 0.42
N THR A 54 9.71 13.01 0.60
CA THR A 54 10.61 13.39 1.69
C THR A 54 11.90 13.95 1.12
N SER A 55 12.11 15.23 1.34
CA SER A 55 13.35 15.92 1.01
C SER A 55 14.39 15.73 2.11
N GLY A 56 15.65 15.47 1.73
CA GLY A 56 16.75 15.38 2.67
C GLY A 56 17.07 16.71 3.40
N PHE A 57 16.54 17.83 2.92
CA PHE A 57 16.76 19.16 3.48
C PHE A 57 15.54 19.74 4.21
N TYR A 58 14.34 19.43 3.72
CA TYR A 58 13.11 20.09 4.17
C TYR A 58 12.10 19.13 4.83
N GLY A 59 12.45 17.84 4.91
CA GLY A 59 11.56 16.80 5.46
C GLY A 59 10.41 16.41 4.53
N PRO A 60 9.39 15.72 5.08
CA PRO A 60 8.25 15.23 4.33
C PRO A 60 7.27 16.36 3.98
N ARG A 61 6.68 16.26 2.78
CA ARG A 61 5.66 17.17 2.27
C ARG A 61 4.61 16.40 1.49
N LEU A 62 3.36 16.85 1.57
CA LEU A 62 2.30 16.45 0.68
C LEU A 62 2.13 17.54 -0.40
N MET A 63 2.12 17.10 -1.64
CA MET A 63 1.91 17.95 -2.79
C MET A 63 0.69 17.48 -3.57
N TYR A 64 -0.01 18.42 -4.21
CA TYR A 64 -1.11 18.12 -5.12
C TYR A 64 -1.02 18.96 -6.40
N THR A 65 -1.66 18.46 -7.47
CA THR A 65 -1.80 19.16 -8.75
C THR A 65 -2.96 18.59 -9.55
N ASP A 66 -3.49 19.36 -10.48
CA ASP A 66 -4.47 18.86 -11.46
C ASP A 66 -3.78 18.42 -12.78
N ASP A 67 -2.48 18.74 -12.95
CA ASP A 67 -1.64 18.31 -14.07
C ASP A 67 -0.27 17.84 -13.56
N PRO A 68 0.04 16.53 -13.62
CA PRO A 68 1.29 16.00 -13.10
C PRO A 68 2.53 16.42 -13.92
N THR A 69 2.34 17.05 -15.10
CA THR A 69 3.41 17.62 -15.92
C THR A 69 3.69 19.08 -15.60
N GLY A 70 2.81 19.71 -14.83
CA GLY A 70 2.86 21.11 -14.45
C GLY A 70 3.45 21.36 -13.05
N GLU A 71 2.99 22.45 -12.43
CA GLU A 71 3.40 22.84 -11.09
C GLU A 71 2.64 22.03 -10.03
N TRP A 72 3.35 21.69 -8.94
CA TRP A 72 2.79 21.03 -7.77
C TRP A 72 2.66 22.03 -6.62
N ILE A 73 1.50 22.02 -5.96
CA ILE A 73 1.16 22.89 -4.83
C ILE A 73 1.35 22.12 -3.54
N GLN A 74 1.95 22.72 -2.53
CA GLN A 74 2.07 22.10 -1.22
C GLN A 74 0.76 22.24 -0.46
N ALA A 75 0.24 21.09 0.07
CA ALA A 75 -0.91 21.05 0.94
C ALA A 75 -0.59 21.68 2.33
N GLU A 76 -1.60 22.17 3.03
CA GLU A 76 -1.51 22.57 4.42
C GLU A 76 -1.59 21.33 5.35
N GLY A 77 -0.44 20.76 5.62
CA GLY A 77 -0.31 19.49 6.36
C GLY A 77 -0.18 18.26 5.42
N PRO A 78 -0.22 17.02 5.97
CA PRO A 78 -0.32 16.66 7.40
C PRO A 78 0.82 17.20 8.26
N SER A 79 0.50 17.63 9.48
CA SER A 79 1.51 18.05 10.48
C SER A 79 1.02 17.73 11.89
N PHE A 80 1.95 17.29 12.77
CA PHE A 80 1.63 17.15 14.18
C PHE A 80 1.50 18.52 14.85
N PRO A 81 0.77 18.62 15.98
CA PRO A 81 0.61 19.89 16.71
C PRO A 81 1.95 20.51 17.10
N GLU A 82 2.03 21.84 16.98
CA GLU A 82 3.22 22.59 17.38
C GLU A 82 3.51 22.45 18.88
N GLY A 83 4.81 22.42 19.22
CA GLY A 83 5.27 22.32 20.62
C GLY A 83 5.26 20.90 21.20
N GLY A 84 4.87 19.89 20.41
CA GLY A 84 5.06 18.47 20.76
C GLY A 84 6.45 17.96 20.38
N ASP A 85 6.84 16.83 20.97
CA ASP A 85 8.13 16.16 20.69
C ASP A 85 8.10 15.27 19.42
N VAL A 86 6.96 15.22 18.72
CA VAL A 86 6.75 14.36 17.54
C VAL A 86 6.72 15.18 16.27
N SER A 87 7.50 14.79 15.29
CA SER A 87 7.51 15.38 13.96
C SER A 87 7.14 14.35 12.89
N LEU A 88 6.53 14.83 11.80
CA LEU A 88 6.23 14.01 10.65
C LEU A 88 7.54 13.48 10.02
N GLU A 89 7.61 12.19 9.79
CA GLU A 89 8.76 11.54 9.16
C GLU A 89 8.51 11.18 7.70
N ARG A 90 7.28 10.72 7.40
CA ARG A 90 6.87 10.28 6.04
C ARG A 90 5.36 10.32 5.88
N ILE A 91 4.93 10.52 4.63
CA ILE A 91 3.54 10.31 4.21
C ILE A 91 3.51 9.01 3.42
N TRP A 92 2.90 7.97 3.99
CA TRP A 92 2.95 6.61 3.43
C TRP A 92 1.87 6.35 2.40
N MET A 93 0.70 6.94 2.58
CA MET A 93 -0.37 6.82 1.60
C MET A 93 -1.46 7.87 1.78
N ILE A 94 -2.15 8.13 0.69
CA ILE A 94 -3.41 8.89 0.64
C ILE A 94 -4.49 7.92 0.13
N ARG A 95 -5.67 7.96 0.73
CA ARG A 95 -6.81 7.16 0.30
C ARG A 95 -8.07 8.02 0.26
N PRO A 96 -8.81 8.05 -0.87
CA PRO A 96 -10.14 8.62 -0.93
C PRO A 96 -11.09 7.92 0.06
N GLY A 97 -11.90 8.71 0.75
CA GLY A 97 -13.01 8.24 1.54
C GLY A 97 -14.31 8.24 0.72
N GLU A 98 -15.43 7.88 1.36
CA GLU A 98 -16.74 7.70 0.68
C GLU A 98 -17.58 8.99 0.61
N ALA A 99 -17.20 10.05 1.33
CA ALA A 99 -17.86 11.36 1.24
C ALA A 99 -17.11 12.30 0.29
N ASP A 100 -17.82 13.29 -0.26
CA ASP A 100 -17.22 14.32 -1.09
C ASP A 100 -16.15 15.08 -0.33
N GLY A 101 -15.00 15.33 -0.96
CA GLY A 101 -13.85 16.01 -0.39
C GLY A 101 -13.09 15.22 0.67
N LEU A 102 -13.60 14.05 1.09
CA LEU A 102 -12.99 13.25 2.15
C LEU A 102 -11.78 12.47 1.62
N LEU A 103 -10.63 12.70 2.26
CA LEU A 103 -9.40 11.96 2.04
C LEU A 103 -8.79 11.57 3.39
N TYR A 104 -8.09 10.45 3.41
CA TYR A 104 -7.30 9.99 4.54
C TYR A 104 -5.82 9.96 4.18
N ALA A 105 -4.95 10.36 5.10
CA ALA A 105 -3.50 10.22 4.99
C ALA A 105 -2.96 9.36 6.13
N GLY A 106 -2.21 8.32 5.77
CA GLY A 106 -1.46 7.50 6.70
C GLY A 106 0.01 7.90 6.69
N VAL A 107 0.58 8.09 7.88
CA VAL A 107 1.91 8.67 8.06
C VAL A 107 2.83 7.84 8.97
N ALA A 108 4.08 8.26 9.06
CA ALA A 108 5.03 7.88 10.10
C ALA A 108 5.49 9.13 10.88
N PRO A 109 5.62 9.08 12.22
CA PRO A 109 5.14 8.01 13.11
C PRO A 109 3.65 7.74 12.92
N ALA A 110 3.21 6.50 13.18
CA ALA A 110 1.88 6.02 12.79
C ALA A 110 0.75 6.91 13.32
N ALA A 111 0.11 7.64 12.44
CA ALA A 111 -1.07 8.45 12.70
C ALA A 111 -1.95 8.50 11.45
N LEU A 112 -3.22 8.79 11.65
CA LEU A 112 -4.20 9.05 10.60
C LEU A 112 -4.52 10.54 10.58
N PHE A 113 -4.45 11.13 9.39
CA PHE A 113 -4.95 12.48 9.13
C PHE A 113 -6.13 12.41 8.18
N THR A 114 -7.04 13.37 8.30
CA THR A 114 -8.25 13.47 7.49
C THR A 114 -8.32 14.86 6.86
N SER A 115 -8.64 14.90 5.57
CA SER A 115 -9.03 16.10 4.84
C SER A 115 -10.51 16.01 4.47
N THR A 116 -11.20 17.15 4.42
CA THR A 116 -12.59 17.29 3.95
C THR A 116 -12.74 18.38 2.87
N ASP A 117 -11.63 18.80 2.29
CA ASP A 117 -11.52 19.87 1.30
C ASP A 117 -10.66 19.44 0.08
N ASP A 118 -10.83 18.19 -0.37
CA ASP A 118 -10.08 17.61 -1.50
C ASP A 118 -8.55 17.66 -1.31
N GLY A 119 -8.07 17.53 -0.06
CA GLY A 119 -6.65 17.40 0.28
C GLY A 119 -5.89 18.69 0.41
N GLU A 120 -6.55 19.85 0.46
CA GLU A 120 -5.89 21.14 0.63
C GLU A 120 -5.39 21.34 2.06
N SER A 121 -6.19 20.94 3.07
CA SER A 121 -5.80 20.93 4.48
C SER A 121 -6.07 19.60 5.18
N TRP A 122 -5.37 19.35 6.29
CA TRP A 122 -5.36 18.06 6.97
C TRP A 122 -5.42 18.21 8.49
N SER A 123 -6.25 17.40 9.13
CA SER A 123 -6.41 17.35 10.57
C SER A 123 -6.05 15.98 11.13
N LEU A 124 -5.33 15.96 12.26
CA LEU A 124 -4.99 14.72 12.98
C LEU A 124 -6.24 14.05 13.54
N ASN A 125 -6.37 12.73 13.38
CA ASN A 125 -7.36 11.95 14.12
C ASN A 125 -6.88 11.77 15.56
N GLU A 126 -7.36 12.63 16.45
CA GLU A 126 -6.97 12.70 17.85
C GLU A 126 -7.32 11.41 18.62
N ALA A 127 -8.40 10.72 18.25
CA ALA A 127 -8.81 9.51 18.93
C ALA A 127 -7.83 8.37 18.69
N LEU A 128 -7.44 8.12 17.43
CA LEU A 128 -6.44 7.10 17.11
C LEU A 128 -5.05 7.49 17.66
N TRP A 129 -4.71 8.79 17.64
CA TRP A 129 -3.46 9.27 18.22
C TRP A 129 -3.37 9.03 19.73
N LYS A 130 -4.48 9.14 20.46
CA LYS A 130 -4.55 8.76 21.89
C LYS A 130 -4.32 7.26 22.11
N GLU A 131 -4.85 6.39 21.22
CA GLU A 131 -4.57 4.96 21.26
C GLU A 131 -3.09 4.66 21.01
N HIS A 132 -2.45 5.37 20.06
CA HIS A 132 -1.01 5.26 19.82
C HIS A 132 -0.22 5.60 21.10
N GLN A 133 -0.53 6.73 21.74
CA GLN A 133 0.18 7.17 22.95
C GLN A 133 -0.07 6.23 24.14
N ALA A 134 -1.32 5.80 24.35
CA ALA A 134 -1.69 4.91 25.45
C ALA A 134 -1.11 3.49 25.27
N GLY A 135 -1.03 3.01 24.03
CA GLY A 135 -0.50 1.69 23.68
C GLY A 135 1.03 1.64 23.59
N ASP A 136 1.71 2.78 23.74
CA ASP A 136 3.17 2.89 23.58
C ASP A 136 3.69 2.15 22.34
N TRP A 137 3.10 2.48 21.19
CA TRP A 137 3.41 1.80 19.94
C TRP A 137 4.89 1.98 19.59
N GLN A 138 5.58 0.86 19.40
CA GLN A 138 7.01 0.86 19.14
C GLN A 138 7.32 0.54 17.66
N PRO A 139 8.34 1.17 17.07
CA PRO A 139 8.73 0.89 15.71
C PRO A 139 9.28 -0.54 15.57
N GLY A 140 8.81 -1.28 14.56
CA GLY A 140 9.49 -2.47 14.08
C GLY A 140 10.73 -2.11 13.23
N ALA A 141 11.40 -3.11 12.64
CA ALA A 141 12.57 -2.90 11.78
C ALA A 141 12.29 -2.03 10.54
N GLY A 142 11.02 -1.95 10.10
CA GLY A 142 10.57 -1.10 8.99
C GLY A 142 10.06 0.28 9.40
N GLY A 143 10.15 0.65 10.68
CA GLY A 143 9.56 1.85 11.26
C GLY A 143 8.15 1.63 11.80
N LEU A 144 7.57 2.68 12.35
CA LEU A 144 6.20 2.72 12.83
C LEU A 144 5.36 3.58 11.87
N ALA A 145 4.49 2.95 11.09
CA ALA A 145 3.73 3.64 10.05
C ALA A 145 2.30 3.13 9.91
N LEU A 146 1.36 4.02 9.70
CA LEU A 146 0.04 3.72 9.22
C LEU A 146 0.08 3.77 7.69
N HIS A 147 -0.05 2.61 7.04
CA HIS A 147 0.16 2.47 5.60
C HIS A 147 -0.93 1.69 4.87
N SER A 148 -1.94 1.20 5.57
CA SER A 148 -3.12 0.58 4.97
C SER A 148 -4.36 1.28 5.48
N ILE A 149 -5.21 1.74 4.57
CA ILE A 149 -6.45 2.46 4.85
C ILE A 149 -7.54 1.82 4.01
N CYS A 150 -8.54 1.23 4.66
CA CYS A 150 -9.59 0.43 4.04
C CYS A 150 -10.97 1.01 4.40
N PRO A 151 -11.46 2.05 3.69
CA PRO A 151 -12.80 2.56 3.86
C PRO A 151 -13.85 1.46 3.62
N TRP A 152 -15.00 1.59 4.24
CA TRP A 152 -16.16 0.76 3.95
C TRP A 152 -16.91 1.41 2.76
N PRO A 153 -17.20 0.67 1.69
CA PRO A 153 -17.93 1.22 0.55
C PRO A 153 -19.27 1.80 0.96
N ASP A 154 -19.58 3.00 0.47
CA ASP A 154 -20.82 3.76 0.72
C ASP A 154 -21.09 4.12 2.21
N ASP A 155 -20.09 3.95 3.10
CA ASP A 155 -20.26 4.32 4.51
C ASP A 155 -19.01 5.04 5.06
N PRO A 156 -19.01 6.37 5.12
CA PRO A 156 -17.89 7.16 5.61
C PRO A 156 -17.64 7.04 7.12
N GLN A 157 -18.54 6.40 7.88
CA GLN A 157 -18.36 6.18 9.31
C GLN A 157 -17.47 4.96 9.61
N ARG A 158 -17.33 4.06 8.63
CA ARG A 158 -16.66 2.77 8.84
C ARG A 158 -15.31 2.72 8.13
N LEU A 159 -14.27 2.40 8.88
CA LEU A 159 -12.90 2.37 8.39
C LEU A 159 -12.08 1.32 9.15
N ALA A 160 -11.24 0.58 8.45
CA ALA A 160 -10.17 -0.21 9.05
C ALA A 160 -8.81 0.32 8.59
N VAL A 161 -7.85 0.36 9.50
CA VAL A 161 -6.47 0.78 9.20
C VAL A 161 -5.47 -0.27 9.67
N GLY A 162 -4.38 -0.43 8.92
CA GLY A 162 -3.27 -1.33 9.22
C GLY A 162 -2.00 -0.54 9.55
N VAL A 163 -1.39 -0.88 10.68
CA VAL A 163 -0.20 -0.22 11.22
C VAL A 163 0.93 -1.23 11.33
N SER A 164 2.13 -0.88 10.83
CA SER A 164 3.31 -1.69 11.10
C SER A 164 3.69 -1.56 12.57
N ALA A 165 3.80 -2.73 13.24
CA ALA A 165 4.07 -2.90 14.66
C ALA A 165 3.00 -2.36 15.62
N ALA A 166 1.72 -2.26 15.17
CA ALA A 166 0.58 -1.97 16.05
C ALA A 166 -0.74 -2.62 15.58
N GLY A 167 -0.69 -3.48 14.54
CA GLY A 167 -1.82 -4.31 14.12
C GLY A 167 -2.90 -3.58 13.35
N VAL A 168 -4.14 -4.01 13.53
CA VAL A 168 -5.33 -3.49 12.84
C VAL A 168 -6.21 -2.73 13.83
N TRP A 169 -6.70 -1.58 13.39
CA TRP A 169 -7.61 -0.72 14.15
C TRP A 169 -8.85 -0.42 13.31
N ILE A 170 -10.02 -0.43 13.95
CA ILE A 170 -11.32 -0.35 13.28
C ILE A 170 -12.17 0.71 13.99
N THR A 171 -12.84 1.54 13.20
CA THR A 171 -13.85 2.49 13.66
C THR A 171 -15.18 2.27 12.92
N ASP A 172 -16.29 2.49 13.64
CA ASP A 172 -17.65 2.43 13.11
C ASP A 172 -18.39 3.78 13.31
N ASP A 173 -17.68 4.83 13.73
CA ASP A 173 -18.23 6.15 14.09
C ASP A 173 -17.44 7.33 13.50
N GLY A 174 -16.82 7.12 12.34
CA GLY A 174 -16.04 8.17 11.66
C GLY A 174 -14.72 8.51 12.33
N GLY A 175 -14.16 7.59 13.12
CA GLY A 175 -12.88 7.79 13.81
C GLY A 175 -12.98 8.48 15.15
N GLN A 176 -14.18 8.55 15.76
CA GLN A 176 -14.35 9.09 17.11
C GLN A 176 -13.91 8.09 18.17
N THR A 177 -14.11 6.79 17.92
CA THR A 177 -13.59 5.70 18.76
C THR A 177 -12.96 4.61 17.89
N TRP A 178 -12.00 3.88 18.46
CA TRP A 178 -11.27 2.83 17.78
C TRP A 178 -11.23 1.56 18.63
N ARG A 179 -11.32 0.41 17.94
CA ARG A 179 -11.13 -0.91 18.54
C ARG A 179 -10.08 -1.69 17.78
N THR A 180 -9.41 -2.60 18.44
CA THR A 180 -8.42 -3.49 17.81
C THR A 180 -9.09 -4.63 17.07
N GLY A 181 -8.49 -5.05 15.93
CA GLY A 181 -8.90 -6.21 15.16
C GLY A 181 -7.73 -7.16 14.97
N TYR A 182 -7.47 -8.05 15.92
CA TYR A 182 -6.29 -8.91 15.87
C TYR A 182 -6.54 -10.38 16.24
N ALA A 183 -7.79 -10.78 16.52
CA ALA A 183 -8.06 -12.18 16.84
C ALA A 183 -7.59 -13.12 15.71
N GLY A 184 -6.82 -14.14 16.06
CA GLY A 184 -6.25 -15.09 15.08
C GLY A 184 -4.94 -14.65 14.40
N LEU A 185 -4.47 -13.41 14.58
CA LEU A 185 -3.13 -13.03 14.12
C LEU A 185 -2.06 -13.63 15.04
N VAL A 186 -1.09 -14.29 14.45
CA VAL A 186 0.03 -14.90 15.19
C VAL A 186 1.37 -14.37 14.65
N PRO A 187 2.10 -13.57 15.42
CA PRO A 187 3.41 -13.06 15.05
C PRO A 187 4.51 -14.12 15.24
N GLU A 188 4.53 -15.15 14.36
CA GLU A 188 5.44 -16.29 14.44
C GLU A 188 6.92 -15.91 14.41
N TYR A 189 7.25 -14.73 13.87
CA TYR A 189 8.61 -14.17 13.83
C TYR A 189 9.09 -13.63 15.18
N MET A 190 8.20 -13.50 16.17
CA MET A 190 8.55 -13.09 17.52
C MET A 190 8.69 -14.32 18.42
N PRO A 191 9.60 -14.28 19.43
CA PRO A 191 9.63 -15.27 20.51
C PRO A 191 8.26 -15.38 21.18
N GLU A 192 7.87 -16.57 21.64
CA GLU A 192 6.52 -16.85 22.16
C GLU A 192 6.12 -15.89 23.29
N GLU A 193 7.06 -15.57 24.18
CA GLU A 193 6.89 -14.64 25.29
C GLU A 193 6.68 -13.18 24.89
N ALA A 194 7.00 -12.83 23.62
CA ALA A 194 6.86 -11.47 23.07
C ALA A 194 5.70 -11.33 22.08
N ARG A 195 4.84 -12.34 21.96
CA ARG A 195 3.72 -12.35 21.00
C ARG A 195 2.45 -11.67 21.50
N GLU A 196 2.42 -11.25 22.75
CA GLU A 196 1.25 -10.61 23.34
C GLU A 196 1.17 -9.11 22.97
N GLY A 197 -0.07 -8.62 22.82
CA GLY A 197 -0.38 -7.22 22.53
C GLY A 197 -0.24 -6.84 21.07
N THR A 198 -0.60 -5.62 20.75
CA THR A 198 -0.62 -5.10 19.39
C THR A 198 0.77 -4.76 18.84
N ASN A 199 1.74 -4.45 19.70
CA ASN A 199 3.10 -4.06 19.32
C ASN A 199 3.89 -5.18 18.60
N ALA A 200 3.47 -6.45 18.77
CA ALA A 200 4.03 -7.57 18.02
C ALA A 200 3.40 -7.75 16.62
N LEU A 201 2.33 -7.01 16.27
CA LEU A 201 1.55 -7.25 15.07
C LEU A 201 2.00 -6.34 13.92
N CYS A 202 2.83 -6.88 13.04
CA CYS A 202 3.38 -6.14 11.92
C CYS A 202 2.57 -6.37 10.63
N VAL A 203 1.62 -5.49 10.36
CA VAL A 203 0.90 -5.45 9.08
C VAL A 203 1.84 -4.92 7.99
N HIS A 204 1.86 -5.55 6.82
CA HIS A 204 2.62 -5.08 5.67
C HIS A 204 1.73 -4.42 4.60
N ASN A 205 0.55 -4.95 4.37
CA ASN A 205 -0.44 -4.36 3.47
C ASN A 205 -1.83 -4.95 3.78
N MET A 206 -2.90 -4.19 3.54
CA MET A 206 -4.26 -4.66 3.76
C MET A 206 -5.22 -4.00 2.77
N HIS A 207 -6.14 -4.78 2.21
CA HIS A 207 -7.17 -4.31 1.30
C HIS A 207 -8.53 -4.91 1.63
N ARG A 208 -9.59 -4.10 1.49
CA ARG A 208 -11.00 -4.49 1.64
C ARG A 208 -11.59 -4.83 0.28
N ALA A 209 -12.30 -5.96 0.16
CA ALA A 209 -13.02 -6.34 -1.05
C ALA A 209 -14.30 -5.50 -1.20
N PRO A 210 -14.43 -4.68 -2.26
CA PRO A 210 -15.59 -3.79 -2.39
C PRO A 210 -16.92 -4.51 -2.53
N THR A 211 -16.95 -5.66 -3.22
CA THR A 211 -18.16 -6.46 -3.44
C THR A 211 -18.60 -7.29 -2.24
N ARG A 212 -17.74 -7.38 -1.22
CA ARG A 212 -18.01 -8.03 0.07
C ARG A 212 -17.23 -7.32 1.16
N PRO A 213 -17.74 -6.17 1.65
CA PRO A 213 -16.98 -5.27 2.53
C PRO A 213 -16.55 -5.87 3.87
N GLU A 214 -17.18 -6.94 4.33
CA GLU A 214 -16.75 -7.71 5.50
C GLU A 214 -15.40 -8.40 5.28
N ARG A 215 -15.04 -8.65 4.00
CA ARG A 215 -13.81 -9.34 3.64
C ARG A 215 -12.64 -8.37 3.46
N LEU A 216 -11.54 -8.70 4.15
CA LEU A 216 -10.23 -8.09 3.95
C LEU A 216 -9.19 -9.17 3.69
N PHE A 217 -8.20 -8.82 2.88
CA PHE A 217 -6.96 -9.58 2.74
C PHE A 217 -5.81 -8.79 3.33
N MET A 218 -4.86 -9.48 3.95
CA MET A 218 -3.68 -8.88 4.58
C MET A 218 -2.41 -9.65 4.23
N GLN A 219 -1.41 -8.95 3.75
CA GLN A 219 -0.03 -9.39 3.86
C GLN A 219 0.47 -8.98 5.24
N PHE A 220 0.85 -9.95 6.03
CA PHE A 220 1.43 -9.79 7.36
C PHE A 220 2.91 -10.16 7.34
N HIS A 221 3.64 -9.86 8.40
CA HIS A 221 5.04 -10.25 8.51
C HIS A 221 5.20 -11.76 8.68
N GLY A 222 5.39 -12.47 7.60
CA GLY A 222 5.56 -13.94 7.59
C GLY A 222 4.30 -14.76 7.31
N ASN A 223 3.14 -14.09 7.13
CA ASN A 223 1.89 -14.76 6.84
C ASN A 223 1.01 -13.95 5.88
N VAL A 224 0.07 -14.62 5.22
CA VAL A 224 -1.04 -13.99 4.51
C VAL A 224 -2.33 -14.38 5.21
N TYR A 225 -3.18 -13.39 5.48
CA TYR A 225 -4.43 -13.58 6.22
C TYR A 225 -5.63 -13.07 5.45
N ARG A 226 -6.79 -13.64 5.77
CA ARG A 226 -8.11 -13.17 5.37
C ARG A 226 -8.98 -12.95 6.60
N SER A 227 -9.76 -11.89 6.60
CA SER A 227 -10.89 -11.66 7.51
C SER A 227 -12.19 -11.73 6.73
N ASP A 228 -13.25 -12.25 7.34
CA ASP A 228 -14.63 -12.26 6.85
C ASP A 228 -15.58 -11.54 7.81
N ASP A 229 -15.05 -10.81 8.78
CA ASP A 229 -15.76 -10.09 9.86
C ASP A 229 -15.19 -8.69 10.09
N GLU A 230 -14.94 -7.96 8.98
CA GLU A 230 -14.54 -6.54 8.97
C GLU A 230 -13.12 -6.27 9.50
N GLY A 231 -12.33 -7.30 9.71
CA GLY A 231 -10.99 -7.21 10.30
C GLY A 231 -10.95 -7.51 11.80
N SER A 232 -12.07 -7.98 12.39
CA SER A 232 -12.12 -8.34 13.80
C SER A 232 -11.35 -9.62 14.10
N SER A 233 -11.44 -10.62 13.21
CA SER A 233 -10.66 -11.85 13.28
C SER A 233 -10.05 -12.25 11.93
N TRP A 234 -9.00 -13.07 11.98
CA TRP A 234 -8.17 -13.41 10.83
C TRP A 234 -7.90 -14.89 10.73
N GLN A 235 -7.99 -15.41 9.53
CA GLN A 235 -7.64 -16.78 9.15
C GLN A 235 -6.38 -16.75 8.27
N GLU A 236 -5.40 -17.60 8.62
CA GLU A 236 -4.22 -17.80 7.78
C GLU A 236 -4.59 -18.48 6.45
N ILE A 237 -4.02 -17.94 5.35
CA ILE A 237 -4.28 -18.42 3.98
C ILE A 237 -2.98 -18.59 3.15
N LYS A 238 -1.82 -18.73 3.80
CA LYS A 238 -0.52 -18.85 3.09
C LYS A 238 -0.25 -20.23 2.45
N ALA A 239 -1.09 -21.24 2.70
CA ALA A 239 -0.87 -22.58 2.19
C ALA A 239 -0.78 -22.63 0.66
N GLY A 240 0.31 -23.15 0.12
CA GLY A 240 0.58 -23.17 -1.33
C GLY A 240 1.44 -22.03 -1.84
N LEU A 241 1.72 -21.01 -1.03
CA LEU A 241 2.73 -19.99 -1.34
C LEU A 241 4.15 -20.51 -1.02
N PRO A 242 5.18 -20.08 -1.77
CA PRO A 242 6.57 -20.48 -1.50
C PRO A 242 7.13 -19.84 -0.21
N SER A 243 6.52 -18.76 0.25
CA SER A 243 6.81 -18.06 1.50
C SER A 243 5.57 -17.29 1.95
N GLY A 244 5.37 -17.16 3.26
CA GLY A 244 4.37 -16.24 3.83
C GLY A 244 4.87 -14.80 3.96
N PHE A 245 6.17 -14.55 3.77
CA PHE A 245 6.74 -13.21 3.86
C PHE A 245 6.61 -12.48 2.52
N GLY A 246 6.25 -11.20 2.57
CA GLY A 246 6.14 -10.29 1.44
C GLY A 246 5.64 -8.94 1.90
N PHE A 247 5.48 -8.01 0.95
CA PHE A 247 4.98 -6.67 1.25
C PHE A 247 3.73 -6.31 0.44
N PRO A 248 3.71 -6.50 -0.91
CA PRO A 248 2.62 -6.02 -1.73
C PRO A 248 1.43 -6.97 -1.73
N LEU A 249 0.26 -6.37 -1.83
CA LEU A 249 -1.00 -7.07 -2.00
C LEU A 249 -1.93 -6.18 -2.84
N VAL A 250 -2.64 -6.77 -3.79
CA VAL A 250 -3.77 -6.14 -4.49
C VAL A 250 -4.92 -7.12 -4.58
N ILE A 251 -6.13 -6.62 -4.80
CA ILE A 251 -7.36 -7.40 -4.93
C ILE A 251 -8.05 -7.10 -6.25
N ASP A 252 -8.87 -8.02 -6.74
CA ASP A 252 -9.82 -7.73 -7.81
C ASP A 252 -11.04 -7.00 -7.22
N PRO A 253 -11.35 -5.77 -7.64
CA PRO A 253 -12.46 -5.02 -7.09
C PRO A 253 -13.84 -5.64 -7.42
N SER A 254 -13.94 -6.51 -8.41
CA SER A 254 -15.18 -7.18 -8.80
C SER A 254 -15.39 -8.56 -8.19
N ASP A 255 -14.33 -9.15 -7.63
CA ASP A 255 -14.36 -10.50 -7.05
C ASP A 255 -13.75 -10.52 -5.65
N ALA A 256 -14.60 -10.69 -4.63
CA ALA A 256 -14.17 -10.73 -3.24
C ALA A 256 -13.31 -11.96 -2.88
N ASP A 257 -13.23 -12.96 -3.75
CA ASP A 257 -12.45 -14.17 -3.54
C ASP A 257 -11.04 -14.08 -4.19
N SER A 258 -10.78 -12.99 -4.95
CA SER A 258 -9.54 -12.82 -5.71
C SER A 258 -8.57 -11.82 -5.10
N ALA A 259 -7.32 -12.25 -4.91
CA ALA A 259 -6.22 -11.42 -4.42
C ALA A 259 -4.88 -11.87 -5.05
N TYR A 260 -3.93 -10.93 -5.08
CA TYR A 260 -2.59 -11.12 -5.65
C TYR A 260 -1.51 -10.71 -4.66
N VAL A 261 -0.47 -11.53 -4.51
CA VAL A 261 0.71 -11.26 -3.66
C VAL A 261 2.00 -11.55 -4.41
N ILE A 262 3.10 -10.93 -3.97
CA ILE A 262 4.45 -11.20 -4.46
C ILE A 262 5.30 -11.61 -3.26
N PRO A 263 5.44 -12.91 -2.96
CA PRO A 263 6.23 -13.41 -1.85
C PRO A 263 7.73 -13.13 -2.01
N LEU A 264 8.39 -12.94 -0.88
CA LEU A 264 9.85 -12.85 -0.75
C LEU A 264 10.34 -13.96 0.18
N VAL A 265 11.63 -14.30 0.13
CA VAL A 265 12.20 -15.43 0.89
C VAL A 265 12.03 -15.23 2.40
N ALA A 266 12.48 -14.08 2.93
CA ALA A 266 12.42 -13.76 4.36
C ALA A 266 12.64 -12.26 4.60
N ASP A 267 12.48 -11.83 5.85
CA ASP A 267 12.67 -10.46 6.29
C ASP A 267 14.11 -9.96 6.21
N ILE A 268 15.08 -10.86 6.37
CA ILE A 268 16.53 -10.58 6.24
C ILE A 268 17.05 -10.78 4.82
N ASP A 269 16.33 -11.59 4.00
CA ASP A 269 16.67 -11.88 2.61
C ASP A 269 15.44 -11.56 1.73
N ARG A 270 15.28 -10.30 1.43
CA ARG A 270 14.07 -9.72 0.76
C ARG A 270 14.11 -9.90 -0.74
N VAL A 271 14.40 -11.10 -1.20
CA VAL A 271 14.46 -11.45 -2.62
C VAL A 271 13.37 -12.43 -3.01
N THR A 272 13.07 -12.52 -4.30
CA THR A 272 12.09 -13.45 -4.84
C THR A 272 12.52 -14.91 -4.64
N PRO A 273 11.62 -15.82 -4.24
CA PRO A 273 11.92 -17.24 -4.06
C PRO A 273 12.41 -17.90 -5.36
N ASP A 274 13.32 -18.86 -5.22
CA ASP A 274 13.94 -19.63 -6.33
C ASP A 274 14.66 -18.76 -7.39
N ALA A 275 15.04 -17.52 -7.04
CA ALA A 275 15.61 -16.55 -7.96
C ALA A 275 14.72 -16.33 -9.22
N ARG A 276 13.39 -16.31 -9.02
CA ARG A 276 12.38 -16.13 -10.06
C ARG A 276 11.32 -15.15 -9.60
N VAL A 277 10.93 -14.24 -10.48
CA VAL A 277 9.81 -13.32 -10.22
C VAL A 277 8.50 -14.02 -10.56
N ARG A 278 7.60 -14.10 -9.57
CA ARG A 278 6.26 -14.65 -9.74
C ARG A 278 5.26 -13.83 -8.92
N VAL A 279 4.11 -13.59 -9.52
CA VAL A 279 2.93 -13.07 -8.83
C VAL A 279 2.03 -14.27 -8.53
N PHE A 280 1.50 -14.35 -7.33
CA PHE A 280 0.61 -15.43 -6.91
C PHE A 280 -0.81 -14.89 -6.79
N GLU A 281 -1.75 -15.59 -7.41
CA GLU A 281 -3.17 -15.27 -7.43
C GLU A 281 -3.96 -16.34 -6.66
N THR A 282 -4.93 -15.89 -5.86
CA THR A 282 -6.04 -16.73 -5.40
C THR A 282 -7.34 -16.26 -6.05
N ARG A 283 -8.25 -17.21 -6.33
CA ARG A 283 -9.65 -16.97 -6.77
C ARG A 283 -10.64 -17.73 -5.91
N ASP A 284 -10.20 -18.23 -4.78
CA ASP A 284 -10.99 -19.02 -3.83
C ASP A 284 -10.73 -18.57 -2.38
N ALA A 285 -10.49 -17.26 -2.24
CA ALA A 285 -10.27 -16.59 -0.97
C ALA A 285 -9.08 -17.15 -0.16
N GLY A 286 -8.02 -17.58 -0.87
CA GLY A 286 -6.80 -18.08 -0.28
C GLY A 286 -6.78 -19.58 0.02
N SER A 287 -7.77 -20.35 -0.46
CA SER A 287 -7.73 -21.79 -0.33
C SER A 287 -6.66 -22.42 -1.23
N THR A 288 -6.44 -21.83 -2.41
CA THR A 288 -5.35 -22.19 -3.33
C THR A 288 -4.69 -20.95 -3.94
N TRP A 289 -3.43 -21.11 -4.40
CA TRP A 289 -2.67 -20.07 -5.05
C TRP A 289 -2.06 -20.55 -6.37
N ALA A 290 -2.28 -19.81 -7.45
CA ALA A 290 -1.68 -20.02 -8.76
C ALA A 290 -0.50 -19.09 -8.98
N ALA A 291 0.60 -19.59 -9.51
CA ALA A 291 1.78 -18.81 -9.83
C ALA A 291 1.74 -18.29 -11.28
N HIS A 292 1.92 -17.00 -11.47
CA HIS A 292 2.01 -16.31 -12.76
C HIS A 292 3.42 -15.73 -12.94
N GLY A 293 4.05 -16.01 -14.07
CA GLY A 293 5.42 -15.55 -14.32
C GLY A 293 5.79 -15.51 -15.79
N ASP A 294 4.84 -15.72 -16.71
CA ASP A 294 5.11 -15.65 -18.14
C ASP A 294 5.48 -14.22 -18.55
N GLY A 295 6.68 -14.05 -19.13
CA GLY A 295 7.25 -12.73 -19.44
C GLY A 295 8.01 -12.05 -18.28
N LEU A 296 7.98 -12.59 -17.05
CA LEU A 296 8.80 -12.12 -15.94
C LEU A 296 10.20 -12.77 -15.91
N PRO A 297 11.21 -12.12 -15.29
CA PRO A 297 12.52 -12.70 -15.09
C PRO A 297 12.44 -14.04 -14.33
N SER A 298 12.92 -15.12 -14.98
CA SER A 298 12.78 -16.49 -14.49
C SER A 298 14.08 -17.17 -14.09
N ASN A 299 15.20 -16.45 -14.16
CA ASN A 299 16.52 -16.95 -13.81
C ASN A 299 17.37 -15.83 -13.21
N GLU A 300 18.07 -16.15 -12.11
CA GLU A 300 18.96 -15.22 -11.35
C GLU A 300 18.29 -13.87 -11.02
N ALA A 301 16.99 -13.88 -10.80
CA ALA A 301 16.20 -12.69 -10.50
C ALA A 301 16.02 -12.54 -8.98
N TYR A 302 16.78 -11.63 -8.39
CA TYR A 302 16.80 -11.33 -6.95
C TYR A 302 16.16 -9.95 -6.72
N LEU A 303 14.84 -9.87 -6.93
CA LEU A 303 14.11 -8.61 -6.84
C LEU A 303 13.40 -8.44 -5.49
N THR A 304 13.30 -7.19 -5.05
CA THR A 304 12.48 -6.80 -3.91
C THR A 304 11.35 -5.90 -4.39
N VAL A 305 10.10 -6.28 -4.13
CA VAL A 305 8.92 -5.44 -4.36
C VAL A 305 8.41 -4.93 -3.02
N LEU A 306 8.33 -3.60 -2.86
CA LEU A 306 7.90 -2.97 -1.61
C LEU A 306 6.38 -2.87 -1.52
N ARG A 307 5.86 -2.58 -0.31
CA ARG A 307 4.41 -2.63 0.00
C ARG A 307 3.53 -1.75 -0.89
N GLN A 308 4.00 -0.57 -1.27
CA GLN A 308 3.23 0.34 -2.15
C GLN A 308 3.62 0.20 -3.64
N ALA A 309 4.54 -0.69 -3.97
CA ALA A 309 5.07 -0.86 -5.32
C ALA A 309 4.29 -1.88 -6.17
N PHE A 310 3.04 -2.15 -5.84
CA PHE A 310 2.13 -2.98 -6.62
C PHE A 310 0.77 -2.27 -6.71
N GLY A 311 0.30 -2.06 -7.91
CA GLY A 311 -0.96 -1.38 -8.20
C GLY A 311 -1.74 -2.09 -9.30
N SER A 312 -3.03 -1.79 -9.39
CA SER A 312 -3.94 -2.37 -10.38
C SER A 312 -4.96 -1.36 -10.88
N THR A 313 -5.55 -1.65 -12.02
CA THR A 313 -6.73 -0.97 -12.56
C THR A 313 -7.59 -1.96 -13.34
N GLY A 314 -8.85 -1.60 -13.61
CA GLY A 314 -9.79 -2.54 -14.22
C GLY A 314 -10.25 -3.62 -13.23
N GLN A 315 -10.88 -4.67 -13.75
CA GLN A 315 -11.45 -5.73 -12.93
C GLN A 315 -11.63 -7.02 -13.73
N GLY A 316 -11.71 -8.16 -13.04
CA GLY A 316 -11.91 -9.48 -13.65
C GLY A 316 -10.81 -9.79 -14.69
N PRO A 317 -11.16 -10.37 -15.85
CA PRO A 317 -10.17 -10.76 -16.86
C PRO A 317 -9.48 -9.55 -17.54
N ASP A 318 -10.05 -8.35 -17.46
CA ASP A 318 -9.49 -7.12 -18.01
C ASP A 318 -8.68 -6.32 -16.97
N MET A 319 -8.46 -6.89 -15.80
CA MET A 319 -7.65 -6.29 -14.74
C MET A 319 -6.20 -6.15 -15.21
N GLN A 320 -5.65 -4.95 -15.08
CA GLN A 320 -4.25 -4.69 -15.35
C GLN A 320 -3.49 -4.60 -14.03
N LEU A 321 -2.32 -5.21 -14.00
CA LEU A 321 -1.44 -5.26 -12.82
C LEU A 321 -0.10 -4.62 -13.14
N TYR A 322 0.46 -3.85 -12.19
CA TYR A 322 1.76 -3.20 -12.35
C TYR A 322 2.54 -3.28 -11.05
N PHE A 323 3.79 -3.71 -11.12
CA PHE A 323 4.68 -3.62 -9.97
C PHE A 323 6.06 -3.08 -10.34
N GLY A 324 6.70 -2.46 -9.36
CA GLY A 324 8.07 -1.96 -9.47
C GLY A 324 8.97 -2.57 -8.40
N ALA A 325 10.23 -2.80 -8.76
CA ALA A 325 11.22 -3.36 -7.87
C ALA A 325 12.25 -2.33 -7.40
N THR A 326 12.94 -2.64 -6.30
CA THR A 326 14.05 -1.80 -5.82
C THR A 326 15.27 -1.79 -6.76
N SER A 327 15.30 -2.67 -7.77
CA SER A 327 16.26 -2.61 -8.89
C SER A 327 16.00 -1.44 -9.85
N GLY A 328 14.80 -0.86 -9.83
CA GLY A 328 14.38 0.19 -10.75
C GLY A 328 13.58 -0.30 -11.95
N ASP A 329 13.31 -1.61 -12.01
CA ASP A 329 12.47 -2.22 -13.04
C ASP A 329 11.00 -2.09 -12.71
N VAL A 330 10.16 -1.87 -13.74
CA VAL A 330 8.71 -1.84 -13.65
C VAL A 330 8.13 -2.84 -14.64
N PHE A 331 7.22 -3.68 -14.18
CA PHE A 331 6.53 -4.69 -14.98
C PHE A 331 5.04 -4.44 -15.01
N GLY A 332 4.37 -4.83 -16.10
CA GLY A 332 2.93 -4.72 -16.28
C GLY A 332 2.33 -5.98 -16.86
N SER A 333 1.08 -6.23 -16.54
CA SER A 333 0.24 -7.27 -17.11
C SER A 333 -1.07 -6.66 -17.60
N PRO A 334 -1.49 -6.91 -18.83
CA PRO A 334 -2.76 -6.41 -19.36
C PRO A 334 -3.95 -7.34 -19.10
N ASP A 335 -3.73 -8.55 -18.53
CA ASP A 335 -4.62 -9.69 -18.55
C ASP A 335 -4.67 -10.45 -17.22
N ALA A 336 -4.82 -9.71 -16.12
CA ALA A 336 -4.93 -10.22 -14.76
C ALA A 336 -3.76 -11.13 -14.33
N GLY A 337 -2.55 -10.86 -14.82
CA GLY A 337 -1.36 -11.60 -14.46
C GLY A 337 -1.02 -12.78 -15.38
N SER A 338 -1.84 -13.08 -16.39
CA SER A 338 -1.61 -14.21 -17.29
C SER A 338 -0.35 -14.05 -18.12
N SER A 339 -0.04 -12.83 -18.56
CA SER A 339 1.21 -12.47 -19.23
C SER A 339 1.78 -11.15 -18.69
N TRP A 340 3.11 -10.99 -18.79
CA TRP A 340 3.82 -9.83 -18.29
C TRP A 340 4.78 -9.26 -19.32
N PHE A 341 4.99 -7.95 -19.27
CA PHE A 341 5.98 -7.24 -20.07
C PHE A 341 6.73 -6.22 -19.23
N GLN A 342 7.91 -5.81 -19.69
CA GLN A 342 8.70 -4.77 -19.04
C GLN A 342 8.18 -3.39 -19.44
N VAL A 343 7.56 -2.69 -18.49
CA VAL A 343 7.03 -1.33 -18.68
C VAL A 343 8.16 -0.32 -18.76
N HIS A 344 9.14 -0.43 -17.86
CA HIS A 344 10.33 0.43 -17.87
C HIS A 344 11.46 -0.24 -17.09
N GLU A 345 12.71 0.11 -17.41
CA GLU A 345 13.90 -0.38 -16.74
C GLU A 345 14.79 0.76 -16.25
N ARG A 346 15.65 0.47 -15.28
CA ARG A 346 16.71 1.39 -14.81
C ARG A 346 16.21 2.71 -14.24
N LEU A 347 15.02 2.75 -13.65
CA LEU A 347 14.65 3.84 -12.76
C LEU A 347 15.48 3.78 -11.46
N ALA A 348 15.38 4.81 -10.64
CA ALA A 348 15.84 4.71 -9.26
C ALA A 348 15.00 3.63 -8.50
N PRO A 349 15.48 3.12 -7.34
CA PRO A 349 14.73 2.14 -6.58
C PRO A 349 13.27 2.53 -6.39
N VAL A 350 12.34 1.69 -6.87
CA VAL A 350 10.90 1.97 -6.84
C VAL A 350 10.37 1.80 -5.43
N THR A 351 9.58 2.76 -4.97
CA THR A 351 8.91 2.78 -3.66
C THR A 351 7.41 2.57 -3.77
N SER A 352 6.78 3.06 -4.86
CA SER A 352 5.36 2.92 -5.12
C SER A 352 5.03 2.86 -6.61
N VAL A 353 3.94 2.19 -6.94
CA VAL A 353 3.34 2.16 -8.29
C VAL A 353 1.83 2.31 -8.15
N ARG A 354 1.24 3.27 -8.85
CA ARG A 354 -0.21 3.47 -8.93
C ARG A 354 -0.62 3.76 -10.37
N VAL A 355 -1.79 3.29 -10.73
CA VAL A 355 -2.44 3.64 -12.00
C VAL A 355 -3.29 4.88 -11.76
N ALA A 356 -3.20 5.88 -12.66
CA ALA A 356 -3.86 7.18 -12.54
C ALA A 356 -5.12 7.26 -13.43
#